data_3db53cb00922c7d8726e9c469f1ddda2
#
_entry.id   3db53cb00922c7d8726e9c469f1ddda2
#
_cell.length_a   1.000
_cell.length_b   1.000
_cell.length_c   1.000
_cell.angle_alpha   90.00
_cell.angle_beta   90.00
_cell.angle_gamma   90.00
#
_symmetry.space_group_name_H-M   'P 1'
#
loop_
_entity.id
_entity.type
_entity.pdbx_description
1 polymer ?
#
loop_
_entity_poly.entity_id
_entity_poly.type
_entity_poly.pdbx_seq_one_letter_code
_entity_poly.pdbx_strand_id
1 'polypeptide(L)' 'MDDDERMINIETKLAHQEDLLLRLNDALSSQQLQVAGLERLCQTLIERIRALSDSGGGDGSDVGERPPHY' A
#
# COMPACT_ATOMS: atom_id res chain seq x y z
N MET A 1 -35.42 -22.34 27.36
CA MET A 1 -34.70 -21.93 26.21
C MET A 1 -34.96 -22.89 25.09
N ASP A 2 -35.10 -22.38 24.02
CA ASP A 2 -35.50 -23.24 22.96
C ASP A 2 -34.69 -22.97 21.73
N ASP A 3 -34.98 -23.75 20.74
CA ASP A 3 -34.22 -23.72 19.52
C ASP A 3 -34.40 -22.39 18.80
N ASP A 4 -35.56 -21.75 18.97
CA ASP A 4 -35.82 -20.48 18.32
C ASP A 4 -34.88 -19.41 18.81
N GLU A 5 -34.67 -19.35 20.13
CA GLU A 5 -33.75 -18.35 20.67
C GLU A 5 -32.32 -18.62 20.22
N ARG A 6 -31.95 -19.89 20.16
CA ARG A 6 -30.62 -20.25 19.72
C ARG A 6 -30.42 -19.89 18.26
N MET A 7 -31.42 -20.13 17.44
CA MET A 7 -31.36 -19.79 16.03
C MET A 7 -31.22 -18.29 15.83
N ILE A 8 -32.01 -17.52 16.57
CA ILE A 8 -31.93 -16.07 16.46
C ILE A 8 -30.54 -15.59 16.88
N ASN A 9 -30.01 -16.17 17.95
CA ASN A 9 -28.68 -15.80 18.43
C ASN A 9 -27.60 -16.10 17.39
N ILE A 10 -27.69 -17.28 16.79
CA ILE A 10 -26.74 -17.68 15.75
C ILE A 10 -26.86 -16.76 14.51
N GLU A 11 -28.07 -16.49 14.09
CA GLU A 11 -28.29 -15.62 12.94
C GLU A 11 -27.78 -14.24 13.18
N THR A 12 -27.96 -13.73 14.39
CA THR A 12 -27.47 -12.42 14.75
C THR A 12 -25.93 -12.37 14.68
N LYS A 13 -25.30 -13.41 15.19
CA LYS A 13 -23.84 -13.47 15.16
C LYS A 13 -23.32 -13.62 13.75
N LEU A 14 -24.01 -14.40 12.92
CA LEU A 14 -23.61 -14.54 11.53
C LEU A 14 -23.73 -13.23 10.78
N ALA A 15 -24.83 -12.51 11.00
CA ALA A 15 -25.01 -11.22 10.36
C ALA A 15 -23.92 -10.25 10.76
N HIS A 16 -23.54 -10.26 12.03
CA HIS A 16 -22.49 -9.42 12.54
C HIS A 16 -21.15 -9.77 11.88
N GLN A 17 -20.88 -11.07 11.76
CA GLN A 17 -19.64 -11.52 11.15
C GLN A 17 -19.58 -11.16 9.67
N GLU A 18 -20.72 -11.27 8.99
CA GLU A 18 -20.76 -10.87 7.59
C GLU A 18 -20.46 -9.40 7.43
N ASP A 19 -21.02 -8.58 8.31
CA ASP A 19 -20.78 -7.16 8.27
C ASP A 19 -19.30 -6.86 8.49
N LEU A 20 -18.69 -7.52 9.45
CA LEU A 20 -17.27 -7.33 9.72
C LEU A 20 -16.41 -7.77 8.54
N LEU A 21 -16.79 -8.86 7.90
CA LEU A 21 -16.05 -9.34 6.72
C LEU A 21 -16.13 -8.35 5.58
N LEU A 22 -17.30 -7.76 5.37
CA LEU A 22 -17.45 -6.77 4.31
C LEU A 22 -16.59 -5.55 4.59
N ARG A 23 -16.60 -5.08 5.84
CA ARG A 23 -15.78 -3.94 6.21
C ARG A 23 -14.30 -4.24 6.07
N LEU A 24 -13.91 -5.44 6.47
CA LEU A 24 -12.53 -5.85 6.36
C LEU A 24 -12.12 -5.93 4.90
N ASN A 25 -13.00 -6.47 4.07
CA ASN A 25 -12.73 -6.56 2.65
C ASN A 25 -12.57 -5.17 2.02
N ASP A 26 -13.42 -4.23 2.41
CA ASP A 26 -13.32 -2.85 1.93
C ASP A 26 -12.00 -2.22 2.36
N ALA A 27 -11.62 -2.43 3.62
CA ALA A 27 -10.38 -1.89 4.14
C ALA A 27 -9.19 -2.47 3.40
N LEU A 28 -9.24 -3.77 3.14
CA LEU A 28 -8.15 -4.44 2.43
C LEU A 28 -8.02 -3.92 1.00
N SER A 29 -9.15 -3.76 0.32
CA SER A 29 -9.14 -3.23 -1.04
C SER A 29 -8.56 -1.83 -1.08
N SER A 30 -8.96 -1.00 -0.13
CA SER A 30 -8.43 0.36 -0.03
C SER A 30 -6.94 0.35 0.22
N GLN A 31 -6.49 -0.53 1.10
CA GLN A 31 -5.08 -0.65 1.42
C GLN A 31 -4.27 -1.11 0.22
N GLN A 32 -4.81 -2.03 -0.56
CA GLN A 32 -4.13 -2.50 -1.76
C GLN A 32 -3.93 -1.37 -2.77
N LEU A 33 -4.92 -0.51 -2.89
CA LEU A 33 -4.80 0.64 -3.77
C LEU A 33 -3.74 1.61 -3.28
N GLN A 34 -3.66 1.81 -1.97
CA GLN A 34 -2.64 2.66 -1.38
C GLN A 34 -1.24 2.10 -1.63
N VAL A 35 -1.09 0.80 -1.42
CA VAL A 35 0.19 0.14 -1.65
C VAL A 35 0.61 0.28 -3.11
N ALA A 36 -0.33 0.05 -4.03
CA ALA A 36 -0.04 0.18 -5.45
C ALA A 36 0.39 1.59 -5.79
N GLY A 37 -0.26 2.59 -5.19
CA GLY A 37 0.11 3.98 -5.39
C GLY A 37 1.50 4.28 -4.88
N LEU A 38 1.83 3.76 -3.72
CA LEU A 38 3.16 3.94 -3.15
C LEU A 38 4.23 3.27 -4.01
N GLU A 39 3.92 2.09 -4.53
CA GLU A 39 4.85 1.39 -5.40
C GLU A 39 5.14 2.19 -6.65
N ARG A 40 4.11 2.79 -7.24
CA ARG A 40 4.29 3.63 -8.42
C ARG A 40 5.11 4.86 -8.10
N LEU A 41 4.87 5.45 -6.94
CA LEU A 41 5.63 6.62 -6.51
C LEU A 41 7.09 6.26 -6.32
N CYS A 42 7.37 5.14 -5.68
CA CYS A 42 8.73 4.68 -5.48
C CYS A 42 9.43 4.45 -6.82
N GLN A 43 8.72 3.85 -7.76
CA GLN A 43 9.27 3.61 -9.09
C GLN A 43 9.61 4.93 -9.77
N THR A 44 8.72 5.90 -9.68
CA THR A 44 8.94 7.21 -10.26
C THR A 44 10.16 7.89 -9.64
N LEU A 45 10.28 7.80 -8.33
CA LEU A 45 11.42 8.39 -7.64
C LEU A 45 12.73 7.73 -8.03
N ILE A 46 12.72 6.43 -8.17
CA ILE A 46 13.91 5.70 -8.60
C ILE A 46 14.31 6.15 -10.00
N GLU A 47 13.35 6.31 -10.88
CA GLU A 47 13.63 6.75 -12.25
C GLU A 47 14.18 8.16 -12.28
N ARG A 48 13.65 9.02 -11.41
CA ARG A 48 14.17 10.39 -11.34
C ARG A 48 15.58 10.43 -10.80
N ILE A 49 15.86 9.63 -9.81
CA ILE A 49 17.20 9.55 -9.25
C ILE A 49 18.18 9.06 -10.29
N ARG A 50 17.80 8.07 -11.07
CA ARG A 50 18.65 7.57 -12.14
C ARG A 50 18.88 8.62 -13.21
N ALA A 51 17.82 9.34 -13.57
CA ALA A 51 17.94 10.39 -14.56
C ALA A 51 18.88 11.49 -14.10
N LEU A 52 18.77 11.89 -12.83
CA LEU A 52 19.66 12.89 -12.27
C LEU A 52 21.10 12.40 -12.24
N SER A 53 21.27 11.14 -11.88
CA SER A 53 22.59 10.55 -11.82
C SER A 53 23.24 10.50 -13.21
N ASP A 54 22.44 10.13 -14.20
CA ASP A 54 22.96 10.04 -15.57
C ASP A 54 23.31 11.39 -16.15
N SER A 55 22.49 12.41 -15.91
CA SER A 55 22.72 13.70 -16.51
C SER A 55 23.67 14.56 -15.69
N GLY A 56 23.66 14.39 -14.41
CA GLY A 56 24.51 15.19 -13.56
C GLY A 56 25.91 14.67 -13.47
N GLY A 57 26.05 13.56 -13.94
CA GLY A 57 27.27 13.01 -13.81
C GLY A 57 28.33 13.57 -14.61
N GLY A 58 27.74 14.04 -14.40
CA GLY A 58 28.06 14.07 -14.43
C GLY A 58 28.73 14.51 -14.18
N ASP A 59 28.71 15.00 -14.10
CA ASP A 59 28.87 15.34 -13.54
C ASP A 59 28.97 15.35 -12.89
N GLY A 60 29.23 15.58 -12.71
CA GLY A 60 28.85 15.38 -11.82
C GLY A 60 28.72 14.91 -11.24
N SER A 61 28.77 14.83 -11.14
CA SER A 61 28.48 14.22 -10.42
C SER A 61 28.29 13.85 -9.63
N ASP A 62 28.59 13.91 -9.41
CA ASP A 62 28.26 13.47 -8.60
C ASP A 62 27.81 13.55 -7.64
N VAL A 63 27.36 13.51 -7.55
CA VAL A 63 26.82 13.66 -6.65
C VAL A 63 27.34 13.44 -5.64
N GLY A 64 27.59 13.51 -5.35
CA GLY A 64 28.04 13.40 -4.50
C GLY A 64 29.01 12.69 -4.49
N GLU A 65 29.49 12.50 -5.04
CA GLU A 65 30.16 12.16 -4.97
C GLU A 65 31.14 12.35 -5.41
N ARG A 66 31.44 12.72 -5.98
CA ARG A 66 32.00 13.06 -6.37
C ARG A 66 32.75 13.69 -6.47
N PRO A 67 33.19 14.01 -6.65
CA PRO A 67 33.73 14.67 -6.85
C PRO A 67 34.69 14.85 -7.36
N PRO A 68 35.12 15.07 -7.73
CA PRO A 68 35.65 15.28 -8.11
C PRO A 68 36.43 15.18 -8.78
N HIS A 69 36.55 15.13 -9.37
CA HIS A 69 36.46 15.03 -9.88
C HIS A 69 36.60 15.40 -10.02
N TYR A 70 36.63 15.62 -10.06
CA TYR A 70 36.01 16.02 -9.99
C TYR A 70 36.38 16.28 -9.80
#